data_e24ba0c76fefc8213222bed1757597d5
#
_entry.id   e24ba0c76fefc8213222bed1757597d5
#
_cell.length_a   1.000
_cell.length_b   1.000
_cell.length_c   1.000
_cell.angle_alpha   90.00
_cell.angle_beta   90.00
_cell.angle_gamma   90.00
#
_symmetry.space_group_name_H-M   'P 1'
#
loop_
_entity.id
_entity.type
_entity.pdbx_description
1 polymer ?
#
loop_
_entity_poly.entity_id
_entity_poly.type
_entity_poly.pdbx_seq_one_letter_code
_entity_poly.pdbx_strand_id
1 'polypeptide(L)'
;LYGTINVTERYAFAGEGLAAKPAPAIKSVVNVGSASGHTGSEFPAYAASKGGVIAYTKNLANRLAPQAIANSVDPGGVITPLNRCVMEDEHLWNQIMELTPLKRWATAQEIAEWIYFVGVTNRFMTGQSLLIDGGEAGRTQFIWPE
;
A
#
# COMPACT_ATOMS: atom_id res chain seq x y z
N LEU A 1 -10.56 1.36 -5.76
CA LEU A 1 -9.79 1.51 -7.01
C LEU A 1 -10.22 2.75 -7.80
N TYR A 2 -11.48 2.87 -8.21
CA TYR A 2 -11.94 4.01 -9.02
C TYR A 2 -11.69 5.37 -8.38
N GLY A 3 -11.89 5.50 -7.06
CA GLY A 3 -11.58 6.75 -6.35
C GLY A 3 -10.11 7.14 -6.46
N THR A 4 -9.21 6.18 -6.28
CA THR A 4 -7.76 6.42 -6.43
C THR A 4 -7.42 6.87 -7.84
N ILE A 5 -7.93 6.17 -8.86
CA ILE A 5 -7.68 6.53 -10.27
C ILE A 5 -8.22 7.94 -10.56
N ASN A 6 -9.49 8.20 -10.27
CA ASN A 6 -10.12 9.48 -10.61
C ASN A 6 -9.44 10.67 -9.93
N VAL A 7 -9.08 10.55 -8.65
CA VAL A 7 -8.35 11.61 -7.94
C VAL A 7 -6.97 11.81 -8.56
N THR A 8 -6.24 10.73 -8.80
CA THR A 8 -4.88 10.83 -9.35
C THR A 8 -4.88 11.41 -10.77
N GLU A 9 -5.76 10.92 -11.65
CA GLU A 9 -5.86 11.44 -13.03
C GLU A 9 -6.20 12.93 -13.02
N ARG A 10 -7.05 13.37 -12.10
CA ARG A 10 -7.45 14.79 -12.01
C ARG A 10 -6.33 15.71 -11.53
N TYR A 11 -5.49 15.27 -10.60
CA TYR A 11 -4.53 16.14 -9.93
C TYR A 11 -3.08 15.93 -10.37
N ALA A 12 -2.71 14.72 -10.78
CA ALA A 12 -1.35 14.44 -11.21
C ALA A 12 -1.07 14.76 -12.68
N PHE A 13 -2.12 14.96 -13.48
CA PHE A 13 -1.99 15.23 -14.91
C PHE A 13 -2.69 16.53 -15.32
N ALA A 14 -2.10 17.20 -16.32
CA ALA A 14 -2.71 18.31 -17.05
C ALA A 14 -3.22 17.81 -18.41
N GLY A 15 -4.52 17.91 -18.64
CA GLY A 15 -5.21 17.36 -19.80
C GLY A 15 -5.98 16.08 -19.48
N GLU A 16 -6.46 15.40 -20.51
CA GLU A 16 -7.30 14.21 -20.38
C GLU A 16 -6.71 13.00 -21.13
N GLY A 17 -7.08 11.81 -20.64
CA GLY A 17 -6.71 10.52 -21.24
C GLY A 17 -5.23 10.16 -21.15
N LEU A 18 -4.84 9.13 -21.88
CA LEU A 18 -3.48 8.57 -21.84
C LEU A 18 -2.38 9.51 -22.37
N ALA A 19 -2.75 10.52 -23.13
CA ALA A 19 -1.81 11.52 -23.67
C ALA A 19 -1.62 12.72 -22.72
N ALA A 20 -2.33 12.77 -21.58
CA ALA A 20 -2.16 13.82 -20.59
C ALA A 20 -0.73 13.82 -20.04
N LYS A 21 -0.17 15.03 -19.89
CA LYS A 21 1.20 15.23 -19.36
C LYS A 21 1.15 15.41 -17.85
N PRO A 22 2.23 15.01 -17.11
CA PRO A 22 2.31 15.29 -15.68
C PRO A 22 2.12 16.78 -15.37
N ALA A 23 1.32 17.08 -14.36
CA ALA A 23 1.14 18.47 -13.92
C ALA A 23 2.46 19.02 -13.35
N PRO A 24 2.88 20.24 -13.70
CA PRO A 24 4.23 20.75 -13.36
C PRO A 24 4.54 20.76 -11.86
N ALA A 25 3.54 20.91 -11.02
CA ALA A 25 3.69 20.96 -9.56
C ALA A 25 3.92 19.57 -8.92
N ILE A 26 3.53 18.50 -9.61
CA ILE A 26 3.65 17.13 -9.06
C ILE A 26 5.09 16.66 -9.11
N LYS A 27 5.59 16.19 -7.96
CA LYS A 27 6.92 15.59 -7.81
C LYS A 27 6.87 14.14 -7.31
N SER A 28 5.85 13.79 -6.55
CA SER A 28 5.65 12.45 -6.04
C SER A 28 4.16 12.14 -5.87
N VAL A 29 3.79 10.90 -6.13
CA VAL A 29 2.48 10.33 -5.80
C VAL A 29 2.70 9.11 -4.92
N VAL A 30 2.01 9.06 -3.79
CA VAL A 30 1.99 7.89 -2.91
C VAL A 30 0.57 7.36 -2.82
N ASN A 31 0.35 6.18 -3.36
CA ASN A 31 -0.90 5.46 -3.20
C ASN A 31 -0.87 4.62 -1.93
N VAL A 32 -2.03 4.44 -1.30
CA VAL A 32 -2.16 3.52 -0.16
C VAL A 32 -2.84 2.24 -0.64
N GLY A 33 -2.03 1.20 -0.79
CA GLY A 33 -2.48 -0.14 -1.14
C GLY A 33 -2.94 -0.93 0.09
N SER A 34 -2.57 -2.18 0.15
CA SER A 34 -2.78 -3.11 1.29
C SER A 34 -1.97 -4.38 1.07
N ALA A 35 -1.58 -5.06 2.14
CA ALA A 35 -1.07 -6.43 2.10
C ALA A 35 -2.02 -7.38 1.34
N SER A 36 -3.35 -7.18 1.48
CA SER A 36 -4.37 -7.95 0.75
C SER A 36 -4.26 -7.83 -0.77
N GLY A 37 -3.67 -6.76 -1.29
CA GLY A 37 -3.42 -6.61 -2.72
C GLY A 37 -2.26 -7.48 -3.23
N HIS A 38 -1.39 -7.94 -2.34
CA HIS A 38 -0.28 -8.86 -2.65
C HIS A 38 -0.64 -10.32 -2.46
N THR A 39 -1.42 -10.63 -1.42
CA THR A 39 -1.66 -12.02 -0.98
C THR A 39 -3.07 -12.50 -1.26
N GLY A 40 -3.99 -11.63 -1.61
CA GLY A 40 -5.42 -11.90 -1.54
C GLY A 40 -5.94 -11.76 -0.10
N SER A 41 -7.22 -11.98 0.07
CA SER A 41 -7.90 -12.02 1.39
C SER A 41 -9.26 -12.68 1.25
N GLU A 42 -9.94 -12.89 2.39
CA GLU A 42 -11.34 -13.35 2.46
C GLU A 42 -12.34 -12.37 1.82
N PHE A 43 -11.89 -11.14 1.54
CA PHE A 43 -12.70 -10.09 0.91
C PHE A 43 -12.28 -9.89 -0.55
N PRO A 44 -12.81 -10.66 -1.52
CA PRO A 44 -12.29 -10.70 -2.88
C PRO A 44 -12.37 -9.36 -3.60
N ALA A 45 -13.43 -8.58 -3.40
CA ALA A 45 -13.56 -7.26 -4.01
C ALA A 45 -12.53 -6.26 -3.43
N TYR A 46 -12.24 -6.35 -2.13
CA TYR A 46 -11.21 -5.53 -1.48
C TYR A 46 -9.82 -5.90 -2.01
N ALA A 47 -9.46 -7.17 -1.99
CA ALA A 47 -8.18 -7.67 -2.50
C ALA A 47 -7.97 -7.27 -3.96
N ALA A 48 -8.96 -7.49 -4.82
CA ALA A 48 -8.92 -7.07 -6.23
C ALA A 48 -8.73 -5.55 -6.37
N SER A 49 -9.44 -4.75 -5.56
CA SER A 49 -9.31 -3.30 -5.60
C SER A 49 -7.91 -2.82 -5.21
N LYS A 50 -7.31 -3.44 -4.19
CA LYS A 50 -5.96 -3.09 -3.71
C LYS A 50 -4.86 -3.62 -4.63
N GLY A 51 -5.02 -4.80 -5.22
CA GLY A 51 -4.17 -5.28 -6.31
C GLY A 51 -4.22 -4.35 -7.52
N GLY A 52 -5.39 -3.83 -7.86
CA GLY A 52 -5.56 -2.80 -8.89
C GLY A 52 -4.83 -1.49 -8.58
N VAL A 53 -4.80 -1.05 -7.31
CA VAL A 53 -4.03 0.13 -6.88
C VAL A 53 -2.53 -0.11 -7.08
N ILE A 54 -2.02 -1.29 -6.74
CA ILE A 54 -0.62 -1.69 -6.95
C ILE A 54 -0.25 -1.63 -8.43
N ALA A 55 -1.07 -2.25 -9.30
CA ALA A 55 -0.86 -2.26 -10.74
C ALA A 55 -0.94 -0.83 -11.33
N TYR A 56 -1.92 -0.04 -10.90
CA TYR A 56 -2.08 1.36 -11.32
C TYR A 56 -0.88 2.21 -10.90
N THR A 57 -0.30 2.00 -9.72
CA THR A 57 0.90 2.71 -9.27
C THR A 57 2.09 2.50 -10.22
N LYS A 58 2.28 1.28 -10.73
CA LYS A 58 3.31 0.99 -11.74
C LYS A 58 3.05 1.71 -13.05
N ASN A 59 1.79 1.77 -13.49
CA ASN A 59 1.40 2.56 -14.66
C ASN A 59 1.71 4.05 -14.47
N LEU A 60 1.36 4.60 -13.30
CA LEU A 60 1.65 6.00 -12.95
C LEU A 60 3.15 6.30 -12.98
N ALA A 61 3.98 5.42 -12.42
CA ALA A 61 5.42 5.61 -12.39
C ALA A 61 5.99 5.83 -13.80
N ASN A 62 5.54 5.05 -14.77
CA ASN A 62 5.95 5.20 -16.16
C ASN A 62 5.43 6.50 -16.79
N ARG A 63 4.18 6.87 -16.52
CA ARG A 63 3.55 8.07 -17.10
C ARG A 63 4.05 9.37 -16.50
N LEU A 64 4.47 9.35 -15.24
CA LEU A 64 4.98 10.54 -14.54
C LEU A 64 6.47 10.78 -14.77
N ALA A 65 7.21 9.75 -15.16
CA ALA A 65 8.64 9.88 -15.44
C ALA A 65 8.91 10.76 -16.69
N PRO A 66 10.01 11.52 -16.73
CA PRO A 66 11.03 11.69 -15.69
C PRO A 66 10.68 12.79 -14.66
N GLN A 67 9.54 13.42 -14.75
CA GLN A 67 9.18 14.62 -13.97
C GLN A 67 8.88 14.30 -12.50
N ALA A 68 8.21 13.18 -12.24
CA ALA A 68 7.75 12.78 -10.92
C ALA A 68 7.87 11.27 -10.73
N ILE A 69 7.77 10.85 -9.48
CA ILE A 69 7.81 9.44 -9.06
C ILE A 69 6.43 9.01 -8.52
N ALA A 70 6.14 7.71 -8.60
CA ALA A 70 4.93 7.13 -8.00
C ALA A 70 5.25 5.80 -7.36
N ASN A 71 4.83 5.62 -6.12
CA ASN A 71 4.97 4.39 -5.36
C ASN A 71 3.71 4.10 -4.54
N SER A 72 3.59 2.90 -4.00
CA SER A 72 2.57 2.61 -2.99
C SER A 72 3.18 2.17 -1.66
N VAL A 73 2.49 2.53 -0.58
CA VAL A 73 2.69 1.96 0.76
C VAL A 73 1.49 1.05 1.02
N ASP A 74 1.77 -0.20 1.32
CA ASP A 74 0.79 -1.28 1.37
C ASP A 74 0.76 -1.89 2.78
N PRO A 75 0.00 -1.31 3.73
CA PRO A 75 -0.03 -1.79 5.10
C PRO A 75 -0.67 -3.16 5.25
N GLY A 76 -0.21 -3.93 6.24
CA GLY A 76 -0.94 -5.03 6.87
C GLY A 76 -1.92 -4.51 7.92
N GLY A 77 -1.98 -5.17 9.08
CA GLY A 77 -2.79 -4.73 10.20
C GLY A 77 -2.30 -3.41 10.79
N VAL A 78 -3.23 -2.46 11.01
CA VAL A 78 -2.95 -1.15 11.61
C VAL A 78 -3.94 -0.89 12.74
N ILE A 79 -3.42 -0.43 13.87
CA ILE A 79 -4.22 -0.05 15.04
C ILE A 79 -5.00 1.22 14.72
N THR A 80 -6.30 1.06 14.46
CA THR A 80 -7.22 2.15 14.15
C THR A 80 -8.58 1.90 14.79
N PRO A 81 -9.42 2.94 14.98
CA PRO A 81 -10.79 2.75 15.46
C PRO A 81 -11.62 1.77 14.62
N LEU A 82 -11.35 1.70 13.30
CA LEU A 82 -12.03 0.76 12.38
C LEU A 82 -11.82 -0.70 12.78
N ASN A 83 -10.65 -1.02 13.31
CA ASN A 83 -10.24 -2.38 13.64
C ASN A 83 -10.50 -2.75 15.10
N ARG A 84 -11.24 -1.91 15.86
CA ARG A 84 -11.49 -2.11 17.29
C ARG A 84 -12.12 -3.47 17.58
N CYS A 85 -13.14 -3.88 16.80
CA CYS A 85 -13.84 -5.14 17.01
C CYS A 85 -12.92 -6.37 16.93
N VAL A 86 -11.86 -6.30 16.11
CA VAL A 86 -10.86 -7.37 16.01
C VAL A 86 -9.91 -7.35 17.21
N MET A 87 -9.50 -6.17 17.64
CA MET A 87 -8.56 -6.01 18.77
C MET A 87 -9.20 -6.33 20.12
N GLU A 88 -10.52 -6.14 20.28
CA GLU A 88 -11.28 -6.43 21.50
C GLU A 88 -11.71 -7.90 21.61
N ASP A 89 -11.64 -8.67 20.52
CA ASP A 89 -11.83 -10.13 20.52
C ASP A 89 -10.48 -10.82 20.81
N GLU A 90 -10.26 -11.21 22.05
CA GLU A 90 -8.99 -11.80 22.51
C GLU A 90 -8.62 -13.08 21.72
N HIS A 91 -9.61 -13.92 21.39
CA HIS A 91 -9.37 -15.16 20.66
C HIS A 91 -8.90 -14.87 19.23
N LEU A 92 -9.63 -14.00 18.54
CA LEU A 92 -9.30 -13.58 17.17
C LEU A 92 -7.96 -12.84 17.14
N TRP A 93 -7.73 -11.94 18.10
CA TRP A 93 -6.47 -11.20 18.23
C TRP A 93 -5.27 -12.13 18.37
N ASN A 94 -5.35 -13.12 19.26
CA ASN A 94 -4.29 -14.10 19.46
C ASN A 94 -3.99 -14.90 18.18
N GLN A 95 -5.02 -15.34 17.47
CA GLN A 95 -4.83 -16.04 16.18
C GLN A 95 -4.10 -15.15 15.16
N ILE A 96 -4.48 -13.88 15.05
CA ILE A 96 -3.82 -12.92 14.14
C ILE A 96 -2.36 -12.71 14.57
N MET A 97 -2.11 -12.57 15.87
CA MET A 97 -0.74 -12.39 16.39
C MET A 97 0.15 -13.62 16.16
N GLU A 98 -0.40 -14.82 16.15
CA GLU A 98 0.34 -16.01 15.76
C GLU A 98 0.81 -15.96 14.30
N LEU A 99 0.01 -15.39 13.42
CA LEU A 99 0.31 -15.22 12.01
C LEU A 99 1.23 -14.02 11.71
N THR A 100 1.34 -13.07 12.63
CA THR A 100 2.14 -11.85 12.46
C THR A 100 3.52 -12.02 13.11
N PRO A 101 4.62 -12.12 12.36
CA PRO A 101 5.96 -12.35 12.92
C PRO A 101 6.38 -11.33 13.99
N LEU A 102 6.07 -10.04 13.80
CA LEU A 102 6.38 -9.00 14.80
C LEU A 102 5.43 -9.00 16.01
N LYS A 103 4.41 -9.90 16.04
CA LYS A 103 3.47 -10.05 17.18
C LYS A 103 2.75 -8.77 17.58
N ARG A 104 2.57 -7.88 16.65
CA ARG A 104 1.79 -6.63 16.81
C ARG A 104 1.38 -6.08 15.45
N TRP A 105 0.34 -5.28 15.44
CA TRP A 105 0.03 -4.42 14.33
C TRP A 105 0.81 -3.10 14.39
N ALA A 106 0.95 -2.43 13.25
CA ALA A 106 1.53 -1.11 13.17
C ALA A 106 0.62 -0.06 13.79
N THR A 107 1.21 0.99 14.33
CA THR A 107 0.47 2.22 14.63
C THR A 107 0.22 3.03 13.36
N ALA A 108 -0.79 3.88 13.37
CA ALA A 108 -1.04 4.81 12.26
C ALA A 108 0.17 5.73 12.00
N GLN A 109 0.89 6.10 13.07
CA GLN A 109 2.11 6.92 12.98
C GLN A 109 3.23 6.21 12.21
N GLU A 110 3.48 4.93 12.48
CA GLU A 110 4.49 4.15 11.76
C GLU A 110 4.18 4.08 10.25
N ILE A 111 2.92 3.92 9.88
CA ILE A 111 2.52 3.95 8.47
C ILE A 111 2.68 5.36 7.86
N ALA A 112 2.34 6.41 8.60
CA ALA A 112 2.51 7.80 8.15
C ALA A 112 3.98 8.15 7.90
N GLU A 113 4.90 7.64 8.71
CA GLU A 113 6.35 7.81 8.52
C GLU A 113 6.84 7.18 7.21
N TRP A 114 6.33 6.00 6.86
CA TRP A 114 6.61 5.38 5.56
C TRP A 114 6.04 6.19 4.41
N ILE A 115 4.80 6.69 4.52
CA ILE A 115 4.20 7.55 3.50
C ILE A 115 5.03 8.84 3.33
N TYR A 116 5.47 9.44 4.41
CA TYR A 116 6.34 10.62 4.38
C TYR A 116 7.69 10.33 3.71
N PHE A 117 8.34 9.25 4.11
CA PHE A 117 9.61 8.84 3.50
C PHE A 117 9.47 8.64 1.99
N VAL A 118 8.47 7.89 1.57
CA VAL A 118 8.22 7.56 0.15
C VAL A 118 7.84 8.80 -0.65
N GLY A 119 7.01 9.68 -0.08
CA GLY A 119 6.48 10.86 -0.77
C GLY A 119 7.39 12.08 -0.77
N VAL A 120 8.20 12.24 0.28
CA VAL A 120 8.96 13.47 0.51
C VAL A 120 10.47 13.24 0.48
N THR A 121 10.95 12.21 1.14
CA THR A 121 12.40 11.95 1.27
C THR A 121 12.98 11.21 0.07
N ASN A 122 12.24 10.24 -0.44
CA ASN A 122 12.64 9.44 -1.60
C ASN A 122 12.78 10.32 -2.86
N ARG A 123 13.86 10.10 -3.64
CA ARG A 123 14.16 10.85 -4.86
C ARG A 123 14.37 9.96 -6.08
N PHE A 124 14.49 8.66 -5.90
CA PHE A 124 14.91 7.76 -6.97
C PHE A 124 14.05 6.51 -7.13
N MET A 125 13.47 6.00 -6.06
CA MET A 125 12.56 4.85 -6.12
C MET A 125 11.24 5.25 -6.77
N THR A 126 10.83 4.53 -7.83
CA THR A 126 9.54 4.71 -8.49
C THR A 126 8.99 3.36 -8.97
N GLY A 127 7.68 3.23 -9.06
CA GLY A 127 6.99 2.02 -9.50
C GLY A 127 6.99 0.89 -8.46
N GLN A 128 7.39 1.18 -7.21
CA GLN A 128 7.48 0.17 -6.16
C GLN A 128 6.25 0.15 -5.28
N SER A 129 5.99 -1.02 -4.73
CA SER A 129 4.93 -1.31 -3.77
C SER A 129 5.57 -1.81 -2.49
N LEU A 130 5.54 -0.99 -1.44
CA LEU A 130 6.21 -1.28 -0.18
C LEU A 130 5.23 -1.92 0.80
N LEU A 131 5.44 -3.18 1.06
CA LEU A 131 4.67 -3.96 2.01
C LEU A 131 5.15 -3.67 3.44
N ILE A 132 4.26 -3.12 4.27
CA ILE A 132 4.54 -2.72 5.66
C ILE A 132 3.54 -3.48 6.56
N ASP A 133 3.83 -4.72 6.86
CA ASP A 133 2.87 -5.66 7.44
C ASP A 133 3.38 -6.47 8.64
N GLY A 134 4.54 -6.15 9.17
CA GLY A 134 5.13 -6.92 10.27
C GLY A 134 5.57 -8.34 9.88
N GLY A 135 5.70 -8.62 8.59
CA GLY A 135 6.14 -9.89 8.01
C GLY A 135 5.01 -10.88 7.73
N GLU A 136 3.75 -10.50 7.90
CA GLU A 136 2.60 -11.37 7.76
C GLU A 136 2.51 -12.01 6.36
N ALA A 137 2.61 -11.23 5.31
CA ALA A 137 2.51 -11.70 3.92
C ALA A 137 3.74 -12.46 3.43
N GLY A 138 4.89 -12.21 4.03
CA GLY A 138 6.14 -12.90 3.70
C GLY A 138 6.33 -14.24 4.42
N ARG A 139 5.35 -14.67 5.21
CA ARG A 139 5.45 -15.89 5.99
C ARG A 139 5.50 -17.12 5.09
N THR A 140 6.66 -17.78 5.06
CA THR A 140 6.84 -19.12 4.52
C THR A 140 7.10 -20.07 5.67
N GLN A 141 6.35 -21.17 5.74
CA GLN A 141 6.74 -22.29 6.61
C GLN A 141 7.91 -23.02 5.94
N PHE A 142 9.10 -22.76 6.43
CA PHE A 142 10.26 -23.51 6.02
C PHE A 142 10.45 -24.67 6.99
N ILE A 143 10.26 -25.89 6.50
CA ILE A 143 10.52 -27.10 7.29
C ILE A 143 11.94 -27.51 6.97
N TRP A 144 12.80 -27.49 7.99
CA TRP A 144 14.17 -27.96 7.91
C TRP A 144 14.27 -29.29 8.66
N PRO A 145 14.87 -30.33 8.08
CA PRO A 145 15.10 -31.56 8.81
C PRO A 145 16.08 -31.33 9.97
N GLU A 146 15.77 -31.90 11.15
CA GLU A 146 16.65 -31.90 12.31
C GLU A 146 17.96 -32.66 12.03
#